data_c9288fdb22f006d1920de7cf97e2e27f
#
_entry.id   c9288fdb22f006d1920de7cf97e2e27f
#
_cell.length_a   1.000
_cell.length_b   1.000
_cell.length_c   1.000
_cell.angle_alpha   90.00
_cell.angle_beta   90.00
_cell.angle_gamma   90.00
#
_symmetry.space_group_name_H-M   'P 1'
#
loop_
_entity.id
_entity.type
_entity.pdbx_description
1 polymer ?
#
loop_
_entity_poly.entity_id
_entity_poly.type
_entity_poly.pdbx_seq_one_letter_code
_entity_poly.pdbx_strand_id
1 'polypeptide(L)'
;LPERDIRRVYAETVGKFQSDAMLYCEEHWLDKGPPPTVDARGMSDGTLRFLAILTALLTRPQYSLLVIEEVDNGLHPSRAKLLLDMLKTVGAARGVDVLVTTHNPALLDAMGTQMVPFITVANRDPATGHSVLTLLEDIAQLPKLLAQGPIGRLSSQGLIEKSIANEQRADTTRWVL
;
A
#
# COMPACT_ATOMS: atom_id res chain seq x y z
N LEU A 1 -1.61 17.28 -4.85
CA LEU A 1 -2.26 16.17 -4.16
C LEU A 1 -3.58 15.81 -4.87
N PRO A 2 -4.02 14.55 -4.82
CA PRO A 2 -5.25 14.11 -5.47
C PRO A 2 -6.52 14.68 -4.86
N GLU A 3 -6.42 15.17 -3.66
CA GLU A 3 -7.43 16.02 -3.08
C GLU A 3 -7.28 17.37 -3.73
N ARG A 4 -8.26 17.73 -4.52
CA ARG A 4 -8.36 19.08 -5.10
C ARG A 4 -8.30 20.19 -4.05
N ASP A 5 -8.36 19.79 -2.77
CA ASP A 5 -8.46 20.64 -1.61
C ASP A 5 -7.10 21.08 -1.04
N ILE A 6 -5.99 20.39 -1.33
CA ILE A 6 -4.65 20.80 -0.87
C ILE A 6 -3.89 21.47 -1.99
N ARG A 7 -3.70 22.78 -1.87
CA ARG A 7 -3.00 23.62 -2.82
C ARG A 7 -1.48 23.62 -2.62
N ARG A 8 -1.04 23.64 -1.35
CA ARG A 8 0.36 23.75 -0.99
C ARG A 8 0.66 23.03 0.31
N VAL A 9 1.82 22.42 0.38
CA VAL A 9 2.39 21.84 1.61
C VAL A 9 3.77 22.45 1.81
N TYR A 10 4.07 22.89 3.04
CA TYR A 10 5.34 23.51 3.37
C TYR A 10 5.66 23.33 4.85
N ALA A 11 6.94 23.53 5.22
CA ALA A 11 7.37 23.54 6.59
C ALA A 11 7.98 24.90 6.93
N GLU A 12 7.73 25.37 8.14
CA GLU A 12 8.33 26.58 8.68
C GLU A 12 9.02 26.29 10.01
N THR A 13 10.13 26.95 10.26
CA THR A 13 10.76 26.91 11.58
C THR A 13 9.91 27.69 12.59
N VAL A 14 9.71 27.09 13.75
CA VAL A 14 8.88 27.66 14.81
C VAL A 14 9.63 27.69 16.15
N GLY A 15 9.08 28.43 17.10
CA GLY A 15 9.66 28.60 18.43
C GLY A 15 10.70 29.73 18.52
N LYS A 16 11.02 30.13 19.78
CA LYS A 16 11.89 31.25 20.06
C LYS A 16 13.32 31.10 19.51
N PHE A 17 13.77 29.83 19.41
CA PHE A 17 15.11 29.49 18.93
C PHE A 17 15.12 28.97 17.50
N GLN A 18 13.96 28.92 16.84
CA GLN A 18 13.79 28.37 15.49
C GLN A 18 14.42 26.96 15.30
N SER A 19 14.45 26.20 16.40
CA SER A 19 14.99 24.83 16.41
C SER A 19 13.98 23.77 16.00
N ASP A 20 12.69 24.12 16.02
CA ASP A 20 11.60 23.23 15.68
C ASP A 20 11.03 23.57 14.30
N ALA A 21 10.42 22.61 13.64
CA ALA A 21 9.71 22.82 12.39
C ALA A 21 8.26 22.35 12.50
N MET A 22 7.35 23.11 11.92
CA MET A 22 5.94 22.77 11.82
C MET A 22 5.55 22.60 10.36
N LEU A 23 4.86 21.51 10.05
CA LEU A 23 4.29 21.25 8.74
C LEU A 23 2.94 21.95 8.62
N TYR A 24 2.72 22.60 7.49
CA TYR A 24 1.49 23.28 7.13
C TYR A 24 0.96 22.82 5.79
N CYS A 25 -0.36 22.85 5.62
CA CYS A 25 -1.00 22.79 4.31
C CYS A 25 -1.97 23.96 4.12
N GLU A 26 -2.06 24.44 2.90
CA GLU A 26 -3.09 25.36 2.43
C GLU A 26 -4.18 24.54 1.74
N GLU A 27 -5.42 24.65 2.24
CA GLU A 27 -6.58 23.97 1.69
C GLU A 27 -7.36 24.90 0.76
N HIS A 28 -7.89 24.38 -0.35
CA HIS A 28 -8.62 25.13 -1.33
C HIS A 28 -10.05 24.61 -1.49
N TRP A 29 -10.86 24.81 -0.46
CA TRP A 29 -12.28 24.46 -0.49
C TRP A 29 -13.21 25.69 -0.35
N LEU A 30 -12.63 26.88 -0.27
CA LEU A 30 -13.35 28.15 -0.30
C LEU A 30 -13.12 28.84 -1.65
N ASP A 31 -14.19 29.15 -2.38
CA ASP A 31 -14.11 29.86 -3.67
C ASP A 31 -13.67 31.32 -3.54
N LYS A 32 -13.74 31.89 -2.34
CA LYS A 32 -13.40 33.30 -2.09
C LYS A 32 -12.63 33.43 -0.76
N GLY A 33 -11.55 34.21 -0.80
CA GLY A 33 -10.71 34.50 0.36
C GLY A 33 -9.34 33.81 0.33
N PRO A 34 -8.47 34.12 1.30
CA PRO A 34 -7.20 33.42 1.42
C PRO A 34 -7.45 31.96 1.78
N PRO A 35 -6.69 31.00 1.22
CA PRO A 35 -6.85 29.58 1.56
C PRO A 35 -6.58 29.40 3.07
N PRO A 36 -7.44 28.64 3.77
CA PRO A 36 -7.18 28.32 5.17
C PRO A 36 -5.91 27.49 5.28
N THR A 37 -5.10 27.80 6.27
CA THR A 37 -3.87 27.09 6.58
C THR A 37 -4.09 26.19 7.79
N VAL A 38 -3.77 24.91 7.65
CA VAL A 38 -3.88 23.90 8.69
C VAL A 38 -2.48 23.41 9.04
N ASP A 39 -2.13 23.35 10.31
CA ASP A 39 -0.89 22.74 10.77
C ASP A 39 -1.02 21.21 10.91
N ALA A 40 0.10 20.52 11.09
CA ALA A 40 0.13 19.05 11.17
C ALA A 40 -0.79 18.47 12.25
N ARG A 41 -1.06 19.21 13.33
CA ARG A 41 -1.96 18.77 14.42
C ARG A 41 -3.43 18.76 14.03
N GLY A 42 -3.78 19.59 13.04
CA GLY A 42 -5.14 19.63 12.47
C GLY A 42 -5.33 18.72 11.26
N MET A 43 -4.28 18.10 10.74
CA MET A 43 -4.37 17.19 9.61
C MET A 43 -4.84 15.79 10.07
N SER A 44 -5.55 15.07 9.19
CA SER A 44 -5.88 13.66 9.45
C SER A 44 -4.62 12.78 9.39
N ASP A 45 -4.63 11.67 10.14
CA ASP A 45 -3.55 10.68 10.10
C ASP A 45 -3.29 10.16 8.68
N GLY A 46 -4.37 9.94 7.91
CA GLY A 46 -4.27 9.53 6.52
C GLY A 46 -3.56 10.57 5.63
N THR A 47 -3.83 11.86 5.83
CA THR A 47 -3.14 12.94 5.12
C THR A 47 -1.66 12.97 5.47
N LEU A 48 -1.33 12.91 6.76
CA LEU A 48 0.06 12.90 7.23
C LEU A 48 0.82 11.69 6.69
N ARG A 49 0.20 10.50 6.71
CA ARG A 49 0.77 9.27 6.19
C ARG A 49 1.03 9.37 4.68
N PHE A 50 0.04 9.85 3.93
CA PHE A 50 0.18 10.04 2.49
C PHE A 50 1.35 10.98 2.17
N LEU A 51 1.45 12.11 2.87
CA LEU A 51 2.54 13.08 2.71
C LEU A 51 3.90 12.47 3.08
N ALA A 52 3.98 11.69 4.16
CA ALA A 52 5.21 11.03 4.58
C ALA A 52 5.70 10.01 3.53
N ILE A 53 4.81 9.19 2.99
CA ILE A 53 5.13 8.21 1.95
C ILE A 53 5.58 8.93 0.67
N LEU A 54 4.86 9.96 0.25
CA LEU A 54 5.22 10.75 -0.93
C LEU A 54 6.58 11.42 -0.77
N THR A 55 6.83 12.02 0.39
CA THR A 55 8.13 12.63 0.70
C THR A 55 9.25 11.60 0.64
N ALA A 56 9.07 10.44 1.29
CA ALA A 56 10.04 9.36 1.23
C ALA A 56 10.32 8.93 -0.22
N LEU A 57 9.28 8.71 -1.02
CA LEU A 57 9.42 8.32 -2.43
C LEU A 57 10.17 9.36 -3.26
N LEU A 58 9.92 10.66 -3.02
CA LEU A 58 10.53 11.76 -3.76
C LEU A 58 11.97 12.09 -3.32
N THR A 59 12.35 11.73 -2.09
CA THR A 59 13.68 12.06 -1.53
C THR A 59 14.66 10.89 -1.51
N ARG A 60 14.19 9.65 -1.69
CA ARG A 60 15.08 8.49 -1.75
C ARG A 60 16.05 8.57 -2.93
N PRO A 61 17.29 8.11 -2.75
CA PRO A 61 18.24 7.95 -3.84
C PRO A 61 17.70 6.97 -4.90
N GLN A 62 18.16 7.12 -6.13
CA GLN A 62 17.93 6.10 -7.18
C GLN A 62 18.49 4.74 -6.73
N TYR A 63 17.86 3.67 -7.18
CA TYR A 63 18.23 2.27 -6.88
C TYR A 63 18.15 1.92 -5.39
N SER A 64 17.32 2.61 -4.65
CA SER A 64 17.01 2.29 -3.25
C SER A 64 15.69 1.54 -3.14
N LEU A 65 15.51 0.82 -2.02
CA LEU A 65 14.27 0.16 -1.66
C LEU A 65 13.49 1.00 -0.64
N LEU A 66 12.21 1.22 -0.89
CA LEU A 66 11.25 1.80 0.04
C LEU A 66 10.30 0.71 0.54
N VAL A 67 10.32 0.43 1.83
CA VAL A 67 9.41 -0.55 2.47
C VAL A 67 8.35 0.20 3.25
N ILE A 68 7.08 -0.14 3.01
CA ILE A 68 5.93 0.50 3.67
C ILE A 68 5.00 -0.59 4.20
N GLU A 69 4.88 -0.67 5.52
CA GLU A 69 3.92 -1.57 6.15
C GLU A 69 2.52 -0.95 6.17
N GLU A 70 1.50 -1.79 5.93
CA GLU A 70 0.09 -1.40 5.94
C GLU A 70 -0.16 -0.10 5.17
N VAL A 71 0.22 -0.09 3.89
CA VAL A 71 0.25 1.10 3.03
C VAL A 71 -1.05 1.90 3.00
N ASP A 72 -2.16 1.26 3.23
CA ASP A 72 -3.53 1.81 3.19
C ASP A 72 -4.10 2.19 4.58
N ASN A 73 -3.34 1.96 5.66
CA ASN A 73 -3.83 2.27 7.00
C ASN A 73 -4.15 3.76 7.15
N GLY A 74 -5.37 4.06 7.64
CA GLY A 74 -5.88 5.42 7.79
C GLY A 74 -6.27 6.13 6.47
N LEU A 75 -6.17 5.45 5.32
CA LEU A 75 -6.54 6.01 4.02
C LEU A 75 -7.94 5.56 3.58
N HIS A 76 -8.69 6.48 3.00
CA HIS A 76 -9.90 6.10 2.27
C HIS A 76 -9.52 5.26 1.04
N PRO A 77 -10.31 4.24 0.63
CA PRO A 77 -9.97 3.34 -0.48
C PRO A 77 -9.57 4.05 -1.78
N SER A 78 -10.22 5.16 -2.13
CA SER A 78 -9.87 5.95 -3.31
C SER A 78 -8.47 6.58 -3.23
N ARG A 79 -8.05 6.97 -2.03
CA ARG A 79 -6.71 7.52 -1.77
C ARG A 79 -5.65 6.44 -1.78
N ALA A 80 -5.97 5.27 -1.23
CA ALA A 80 -5.08 4.13 -1.25
C ALA A 80 -4.75 3.69 -2.68
N LYS A 81 -5.76 3.60 -3.57
CA LYS A 81 -5.53 3.34 -5.00
C LYS A 81 -4.60 4.36 -5.64
N LEU A 82 -4.88 5.63 -5.40
CA LEU A 82 -4.06 6.70 -5.98
C LEU A 82 -2.63 6.67 -5.45
N LEU A 83 -2.43 6.38 -4.15
CA LEU A 83 -1.10 6.19 -3.60
C LEU A 83 -0.36 5.06 -4.31
N LEU A 84 -1.00 3.92 -4.56
CA LEU A 84 -0.40 2.81 -5.31
C LEU A 84 -0.02 3.22 -6.74
N ASP A 85 -0.90 3.93 -7.43
CA ASP A 85 -0.59 4.44 -8.79
C ASP A 85 0.62 5.38 -8.76
N MET A 86 0.74 6.21 -7.74
CA MET A 86 1.90 7.08 -7.55
C MET A 86 3.17 6.30 -7.21
N LEU A 87 3.10 5.32 -6.29
CA LEU A 87 4.23 4.46 -5.95
C LEU A 87 4.76 3.76 -7.20
N LYS A 88 3.87 3.24 -8.04
CA LYS A 88 4.23 2.57 -9.30
C LYS A 88 4.86 3.54 -10.31
N THR A 89 4.22 4.67 -10.58
CA THR A 89 4.66 5.59 -11.64
C THR A 89 5.89 6.39 -11.24
N VAL A 90 5.89 6.96 -10.03
CA VAL A 90 7.02 7.76 -9.54
C VAL A 90 8.18 6.88 -9.14
N GLY A 91 7.93 5.71 -8.52
CA GLY A 91 8.96 4.72 -8.18
C GLY A 91 9.72 4.29 -9.43
N ALA A 92 8.99 3.87 -10.48
CA ALA A 92 9.60 3.49 -11.76
C ALA A 92 10.39 4.64 -12.40
N ALA A 93 9.83 5.85 -12.45
CA ALA A 93 10.49 7.01 -13.03
C ALA A 93 11.76 7.43 -12.28
N ARG A 94 11.83 7.17 -10.97
CA ARG A 94 12.98 7.49 -10.11
C ARG A 94 13.94 6.32 -9.89
N GLY A 95 13.62 5.12 -10.40
CA GLY A 95 14.42 3.91 -10.14
C GLY A 95 14.43 3.54 -8.64
N VAL A 96 13.30 3.71 -7.96
CA VAL A 96 13.11 3.31 -6.55
C VAL A 96 12.21 2.08 -6.53
N ASP A 97 12.73 0.98 -5.98
CA ASP A 97 11.95 -0.21 -5.73
C ASP A 97 11.02 0.01 -4.53
N VAL A 98 9.80 -0.51 -4.60
CA VAL A 98 8.81 -0.32 -3.53
C VAL A 98 8.24 -1.66 -3.11
N LEU A 99 8.36 -1.98 -1.82
CA LEU A 99 7.71 -3.11 -1.18
C LEU A 99 6.64 -2.60 -0.22
N VAL A 100 5.40 -3.03 -0.41
CA VAL A 100 4.29 -2.64 0.47
C VAL A 100 3.62 -3.87 1.06
N THR A 101 3.10 -3.76 2.27
CA THR A 101 2.19 -4.75 2.84
C THR A 101 0.79 -4.16 2.97
N THR A 102 -0.22 -5.01 2.82
CA THR A 102 -1.63 -4.69 3.06
C THR A 102 -2.40 -5.96 3.40
N HIS A 103 -3.46 -5.81 4.17
CA HIS A 103 -4.46 -6.84 4.40
C HIS A 103 -5.86 -6.37 3.94
N ASN A 104 -5.95 -5.27 3.20
CA ASN A 104 -7.20 -4.65 2.77
C ASN A 104 -7.70 -5.23 1.44
N PRO A 105 -8.83 -5.97 1.45
CA PRO A 105 -9.38 -6.56 0.24
C PRO A 105 -9.74 -5.53 -0.84
N ALA A 106 -10.23 -4.35 -0.43
CA ALA A 106 -10.59 -3.30 -1.38
C ALA A 106 -9.37 -2.76 -2.13
N LEU A 107 -8.20 -2.72 -1.47
CA LEU A 107 -6.96 -2.32 -2.12
C LEU A 107 -6.49 -3.39 -3.11
N LEU A 108 -6.56 -4.68 -2.72
CA LEU A 108 -6.22 -5.80 -3.60
C LEU A 108 -7.10 -5.80 -4.86
N ASP A 109 -8.41 -5.53 -4.72
CA ASP A 109 -9.32 -5.42 -5.86
C ASP A 109 -8.99 -4.21 -6.75
N ALA A 110 -8.60 -3.10 -6.15
CA ALA A 110 -8.24 -1.88 -6.88
C ALA A 110 -6.94 -2.01 -7.69
N MET A 111 -6.03 -2.91 -7.30
CA MET A 111 -4.78 -3.16 -8.02
C MET A 111 -5.00 -3.86 -9.37
N GLY A 112 -6.04 -4.68 -9.47
CA GLY A 112 -6.36 -5.43 -10.69
C GLY A 112 -5.41 -6.63 -10.95
N THR A 113 -5.77 -7.42 -11.95
CA THR A 113 -5.05 -8.68 -12.28
C THR A 113 -3.64 -8.47 -12.84
N GLN A 114 -3.34 -7.29 -13.37
CA GLN A 114 -1.99 -6.93 -13.84
C GLN A 114 -0.94 -6.90 -12.71
N MET A 115 -1.38 -6.85 -11.46
CA MET A 115 -0.47 -6.89 -10.31
C MET A 115 -0.20 -8.31 -9.79
N VAL A 116 -0.87 -9.33 -10.30
CA VAL A 116 -0.69 -10.74 -9.89
C VAL A 116 0.79 -11.17 -9.81
N PRO A 117 1.65 -10.87 -10.80
CA PRO A 117 3.06 -11.27 -10.74
C PRO A 117 3.88 -10.57 -9.64
N PHE A 118 3.33 -9.53 -9.03
CA PHE A 118 4.01 -8.72 -8.01
C PHE A 118 3.41 -8.93 -6.62
N ILE A 119 2.46 -9.86 -6.46
CA ILE A 119 1.82 -10.13 -5.18
C ILE A 119 2.42 -11.38 -4.57
N THR A 120 2.93 -11.24 -3.35
CA THR A 120 3.36 -12.36 -2.51
C THR A 120 2.39 -12.51 -1.35
N VAL A 121 1.85 -13.72 -1.18
CA VAL A 121 0.96 -14.07 -0.09
C VAL A 121 1.81 -14.59 1.07
N ALA A 122 1.66 -13.97 2.24
CA ALA A 122 2.26 -14.44 3.48
C ALA A 122 1.20 -15.22 4.27
N ASN A 123 1.43 -16.49 4.51
CA ASN A 123 0.54 -17.35 5.27
C ASN A 123 1.31 -18.20 6.27
N ARG A 124 0.60 -18.82 7.22
CA ARG A 124 1.17 -19.79 8.14
C ARG A 124 0.88 -21.20 7.66
N ASP A 125 1.92 -22.00 7.51
CA ASP A 125 1.77 -23.42 7.24
C ASP A 125 1.13 -24.11 8.46
N PRO A 126 -0.05 -24.73 8.31
CA PRO A 126 -0.75 -25.35 9.43
C PRO A 126 -0.06 -26.61 9.98
N ALA A 127 0.81 -27.25 9.21
CA ALA A 127 1.54 -28.46 9.64
C ALA A 127 2.78 -28.13 10.47
N THR A 128 3.53 -27.11 10.06
CA THR A 128 4.80 -26.73 10.69
C THR A 128 4.71 -25.52 11.61
N GLY A 129 3.68 -24.69 11.42
CA GLY A 129 3.52 -23.42 12.11
C GLY A 129 4.46 -22.31 11.63
N HIS A 130 5.26 -22.56 10.58
CA HIS A 130 6.17 -21.59 10.02
C HIS A 130 5.43 -20.60 9.08
N SER A 131 5.98 -19.41 8.95
CA SER A 131 5.53 -18.47 7.93
C SER A 131 6.07 -18.88 6.57
N VAL A 132 5.20 -18.87 5.56
CA VAL A 132 5.52 -19.20 4.17
C VAL A 132 5.14 -18.01 3.29
N LEU A 133 6.00 -17.71 2.33
CA LEU A 133 5.77 -16.71 1.30
C LEU A 133 5.57 -17.42 -0.03
N THR A 134 4.44 -17.18 -0.69
CA THR A 134 4.08 -17.78 -1.97
C THR A 134 3.76 -16.67 -2.97
N LEU A 135 4.38 -16.67 -4.15
CA LEU A 135 3.97 -15.78 -5.23
C LEU A 135 2.54 -16.14 -5.65
N LEU A 136 1.70 -15.15 -5.82
CA LEU A 136 0.30 -15.38 -6.17
C LEU A 136 0.17 -16.10 -7.52
N GLU A 137 1.05 -15.78 -8.48
CA GLU A 137 1.09 -16.39 -9.79
C GLU A 137 1.48 -17.88 -9.78
N ASP A 138 2.21 -18.32 -8.75
CA ASP A 138 2.65 -19.72 -8.61
C ASP A 138 1.54 -20.66 -8.13
N ILE A 139 0.39 -20.13 -7.71
CA ILE A 139 -0.74 -20.92 -7.26
C ILE A 139 -1.40 -21.61 -8.48
N ALA A 140 -1.29 -22.93 -8.59
CA ALA A 140 -1.76 -23.70 -9.74
C ALA A 140 -3.27 -23.51 -10.04
N GLN A 141 -4.09 -23.29 -8.99
CA GLN A 141 -5.53 -23.07 -9.12
C GLN A 141 -5.91 -21.61 -9.34
N LEU A 142 -4.93 -20.69 -9.42
CA LEU A 142 -5.20 -19.24 -9.53
C LEU A 142 -6.17 -18.88 -10.67
N PRO A 143 -6.06 -19.43 -11.90
CA PRO A 143 -7.02 -19.11 -12.96
C PRO A 143 -8.46 -19.46 -12.60
N LYS A 144 -8.68 -20.59 -11.91
CA LYS A 144 -10.01 -21.00 -11.44
C LYS A 144 -10.52 -20.12 -10.30
N LEU A 145 -9.62 -19.64 -9.43
CA LEU A 145 -9.97 -18.71 -8.36
C LEU A 145 -10.38 -17.37 -8.96
N LEU A 146 -9.60 -16.81 -9.86
CA LEU A 146 -9.90 -15.53 -10.51
C LEU A 146 -11.20 -15.55 -11.31
N ALA A 147 -11.62 -16.72 -11.82
CA ALA A 147 -12.93 -16.88 -12.44
C ALA A 147 -14.11 -16.77 -11.45
N GLN A 148 -13.87 -16.91 -10.14
CA GLN A 148 -14.88 -16.80 -9.09
C GLN A 148 -15.02 -15.37 -8.55
N GLY A 149 -14.04 -14.52 -8.77
CA GLY A 149 -14.10 -13.13 -8.32
C GLY A 149 -12.74 -12.44 -8.25
N PRO A 150 -12.75 -11.18 -7.84
CA PRO A 150 -11.54 -10.40 -7.72
C PRO A 150 -10.70 -10.83 -6.51
N ILE A 151 -9.40 -10.49 -6.54
CA ILE A 151 -8.38 -10.97 -5.58
C ILE A 151 -8.75 -10.67 -4.13
N GLY A 152 -9.21 -9.45 -3.85
CA GLY A 152 -9.57 -9.06 -2.49
C GLY A 152 -10.75 -9.85 -1.93
N ARG A 153 -11.75 -10.16 -2.76
CA ARG A 153 -12.85 -11.04 -2.38
C ARG A 153 -12.35 -12.45 -2.08
N LEU A 154 -11.48 -12.98 -2.91
CA LEU A 154 -10.91 -14.32 -2.71
C LEU A 154 -10.10 -14.40 -1.42
N SER A 155 -9.29 -13.37 -1.14
CA SER A 155 -8.54 -13.22 0.11
C SER A 155 -9.47 -13.14 1.32
N SER A 156 -10.51 -12.30 1.29
CA SER A 156 -11.49 -12.18 2.39
C SER A 156 -12.19 -13.48 2.73
N GLN A 157 -12.37 -14.36 1.74
CA GLN A 157 -13.00 -15.66 1.89
C GLN A 157 -12.00 -16.77 2.29
N GLY A 158 -10.71 -16.43 2.41
CA GLY A 158 -9.64 -17.39 2.71
C GLY A 158 -9.43 -18.44 1.61
N LEU A 159 -9.85 -18.14 0.36
CA LEU A 159 -9.75 -19.10 -0.74
C LEU A 159 -8.32 -19.21 -1.28
N ILE A 160 -7.56 -18.13 -1.22
CA ILE A 160 -6.15 -18.09 -1.62
C ILE A 160 -5.33 -18.96 -0.66
N GLU A 161 -5.47 -18.74 0.63
CA GLU A 161 -4.77 -19.48 1.69
C GLU A 161 -5.14 -20.99 1.68
N LYS A 162 -6.41 -21.29 1.44
CA LYS A 162 -6.86 -22.67 1.29
C LYS A 162 -6.24 -23.36 0.07
N SER A 163 -6.10 -22.65 -1.04
CA SER A 163 -5.46 -23.22 -2.23
C SER A 163 -4.00 -23.53 -1.97
N ILE A 164 -3.25 -22.59 -1.36
CA ILE A 164 -1.85 -22.79 -0.98
C ILE A 164 -1.71 -24.00 -0.05
N ALA A 165 -2.53 -24.07 1.00
CA ALA A 165 -2.48 -25.18 1.96
C ALA A 165 -2.79 -26.56 1.32
N ASN A 166 -3.68 -26.62 0.34
CA ASN A 166 -3.99 -27.86 -0.39
C ASN A 166 -2.83 -28.29 -1.28
N GLU A 167 -2.15 -27.37 -1.94
CA GLU A 167 -0.98 -27.66 -2.77
C GLU A 167 0.18 -28.18 -1.92
N GLN A 168 0.46 -27.56 -0.79
CA GLN A 168 1.48 -27.99 0.16
C GLN A 168 1.21 -29.41 0.69
N ARG A 169 -0.05 -29.76 0.99
CA ARG A 169 -0.43 -31.12 1.40
C ARG A 169 -0.23 -32.14 0.29
N ALA A 170 -0.56 -31.79 -0.94
CA ALA A 170 -0.38 -32.67 -2.09
C ALA A 170 1.10 -32.99 -2.35
N ASP A 171 1.98 -32.00 -2.19
CA ASP A 171 3.42 -32.21 -2.33
C ASP A 171 4.00 -33.07 -1.21
N THR A 172 3.56 -32.89 0.02
CA THR A 172 4.01 -33.72 1.18
C THR A 172 3.60 -35.19 0.99
N THR A 173 2.43 -35.45 0.43
CA THR A 173 1.93 -36.82 0.19
C THR A 173 2.67 -37.53 -0.95
N ARG A 174 3.31 -36.80 -1.84
CA ARG A 174 4.06 -37.34 -3.01
C ARG A 174 5.41 -37.95 -2.64
N TRP A 175 5.92 -37.68 -1.44
CA TRP A 175 7.22 -38.17 -0.95
C TRP A 175 7.09 -39.28 0.13
N VAL A 176 5.87 -39.74 0.41
CA VAL A 176 5.61 -40.88 1.33
C VAL A 176 5.21 -42.11 0.49
N LEU A 177 6.14 -42.58 -0.30
CA LEU A 177 6.11 -43.93 -0.91
C LEU A 177 7.45 -44.61 -0.75
#